data_d4f5646c8920772c99f9417d119e79f3
#
_entry.id   d4f5646c8920772c99f9417d119e79f3
#
_cell.length_a   1.000
_cell.length_b   1.000
_cell.length_c   1.000
_cell.angle_alpha   90.00
_cell.angle_beta   90.00
_cell.angle_gamma   90.00
#
_symmetry.space_group_name_H-M   'P 1'
#
loop_
_entity.id
_entity.type
_entity.pdbx_description
1 polymer ?
#
loop_
_entity_poly.entity_id
_entity_poly.type
_entity_poly.pdbx_seq_one_letter_code
_entity_poly.pdbx_strand_id
1 'polypeptide(L)'
;MSAVNLSEILSQLRAEVESRIRKELSGYSNAGKRILYGMVTPIYLDITGDSQECNLEFLANGSVRLCPGLSSNPDVTVKGDLASLRDAVLQRSSRAFNEAERDGRLIVTAHTWKGQQAVEKVRELLTSNP
;
A
#
# COMPACT_ATOMS: atom_id res chain seq x y z
N MET A 1 15.26 23.34 -5.25
CA MET A 1 13.98 22.77 -5.67
C MET A 1 14.01 21.26 -5.47
N SER A 2 13.18 20.80 -4.60
CA SER A 2 13.16 19.35 -4.31
C SER A 2 12.32 18.63 -5.35
N ALA A 3 12.92 17.69 -6.04
CA ALA A 3 12.16 16.81 -6.92
C ALA A 3 11.29 15.89 -6.08
N VAL A 4 10.08 15.63 -6.55
CA VAL A 4 9.22 14.66 -5.90
C VAL A 4 9.85 13.27 -6.09
N ASN A 5 10.00 12.56 -4.99
CA ASN A 5 10.68 11.27 -4.96
C ASN A 5 9.71 10.21 -4.47
N LEU A 6 9.50 9.19 -5.30
CA LEU A 6 8.59 8.09 -4.97
C LEU A 6 9.00 7.39 -3.67
N SER A 7 10.30 7.19 -3.47
CA SER A 7 10.82 6.55 -2.27
C SER A 7 10.45 7.33 -1.01
N GLU A 8 10.49 8.65 -1.05
CA GLU A 8 10.10 9.49 0.10
C GLU A 8 8.60 9.39 0.38
N ILE A 9 7.78 9.42 -0.68
CA ILE A 9 6.33 9.29 -0.54
C ILE A 9 5.99 7.96 0.11
N LEU A 10 6.57 6.88 -0.40
CA LEU A 10 6.28 5.53 0.08
C LEU A 10 6.88 5.28 1.46
N SER A 11 7.97 5.94 1.80
CA SER A 11 8.55 5.82 3.13
C SER A 11 7.58 6.32 4.21
N GLN A 12 6.90 7.42 3.94
CA GLN A 12 5.88 7.94 4.85
C GLN A 12 4.69 7.00 4.94
N LEU A 13 4.22 6.53 3.78
CA LEU A 13 3.11 5.60 3.72
C LEU A 13 3.45 4.30 4.44
N ARG A 14 4.66 3.77 4.21
CA ARG A 14 5.11 2.53 4.83
C ARG A 14 5.06 2.60 6.35
N ALA A 15 5.59 3.66 6.91
CA ALA A 15 5.63 3.82 8.37
C ALA A 15 4.22 3.85 8.96
N GLU A 16 3.32 4.56 8.31
CA GLU A 16 1.95 4.68 8.79
C GLU A 16 1.18 3.37 8.65
N VAL A 17 1.30 2.71 7.50
CA VAL A 17 0.63 1.44 7.27
C VAL A 17 1.15 0.38 8.24
N GLU A 18 2.46 0.32 8.42
CA GLU A 18 3.06 -0.62 9.37
C GLU A 18 2.54 -0.40 10.79
N SER A 19 2.45 0.85 11.21
CA SER A 19 1.92 1.19 12.53
C SER A 19 0.48 0.72 12.68
N ARG A 20 -0.34 0.94 11.66
CA ARG A 20 -1.75 0.53 11.71
C ARG A 20 -1.91 -0.98 11.70
N ILE A 21 -1.11 -1.68 10.91
CA ILE A 21 -1.14 -3.15 10.86
C ILE A 21 -0.76 -3.71 12.23
N ARG A 22 0.31 -3.22 12.82
CA ARG A 22 0.75 -3.68 14.14
C ARG A 22 -0.30 -3.43 15.21
N LYS A 23 -0.91 -2.26 15.18
CA LYS A 23 -1.98 -1.92 16.11
C LYS A 23 -3.17 -2.87 15.96
N GLU A 24 -3.55 -3.17 14.74
CA GLU A 24 -4.65 -4.08 14.48
C GLU A 24 -4.32 -5.51 14.91
N LEU A 25 -3.09 -5.97 14.63
CA LEU A 25 -2.67 -7.32 15.00
C LEU A 25 -2.46 -7.48 16.52
N SER A 26 -2.14 -6.40 17.22
CA SER A 26 -1.94 -6.44 18.66
C SER A 26 -3.21 -6.21 19.46
N GLY A 27 -4.33 -5.93 18.78
CA GLY A 27 -5.62 -5.77 19.46
C GLY A 27 -6.08 -7.04 20.14
N TYR A 28 -7.00 -6.91 21.07
CA TYR A 28 -7.46 -8.02 21.90
C TYR A 28 -8.03 -9.14 21.05
N SER A 29 -7.80 -10.35 21.45
CA SER A 29 -8.42 -11.53 20.89
C SER A 29 -8.37 -11.62 19.36
N ASN A 30 -7.35 -11.04 18.74
CA ASN A 30 -7.22 -11.06 17.29
C ASN A 30 -6.34 -12.19 16.77
N ALA A 31 -6.38 -13.34 17.45
CA ALA A 31 -5.67 -14.52 16.97
C ALA A 31 -6.13 -14.90 15.57
N GLY A 32 -7.44 -14.79 15.30
CA GLY A 32 -7.98 -15.07 13.98
C GLY A 32 -7.45 -14.14 12.91
N LYS A 33 -7.35 -12.84 13.22
CA LYS A 33 -6.79 -11.85 12.28
C LYS A 33 -5.31 -12.11 12.02
N ARG A 34 -4.56 -12.49 13.05
CA ARG A 34 -3.14 -12.83 12.89
C ARG A 34 -2.95 -14.03 11.99
N ILE A 35 -3.77 -15.06 12.19
CA ILE A 35 -3.72 -16.25 11.36
C ILE A 35 -4.05 -15.89 9.91
N LEU A 36 -5.12 -15.13 9.72
CA LEU A 36 -5.53 -14.70 8.38
C LEU A 36 -4.44 -13.89 7.70
N TYR A 37 -3.86 -12.94 8.42
CA TYR A 37 -2.78 -12.12 7.89
C TYR A 37 -1.58 -12.98 7.50
N GLY A 38 -1.22 -13.95 8.34
CA GLY A 38 -0.13 -14.87 8.03
C GLY A 38 -0.41 -15.74 6.80
N MET A 39 -1.67 -16.02 6.52
CA MET A 39 -2.05 -16.82 5.34
C MET A 39 -1.93 -16.04 4.04
N VAL A 40 -2.12 -14.72 4.10
CA VAL A 40 -2.09 -13.90 2.89
C VAL A 40 -0.77 -13.19 2.66
N THR A 41 0.15 -13.24 3.61
CA THR A 41 1.48 -12.64 3.46
C THR A 41 2.50 -13.72 3.12
N PRO A 42 3.64 -13.38 2.52
CA PRO A 42 4.01 -12.02 2.10
C PRO A 42 3.23 -11.53 0.89
N ILE A 43 3.07 -10.22 0.81
CA ILE A 43 2.44 -9.56 -0.32
C ILE A 43 3.43 -8.58 -0.93
N TYR A 44 3.57 -8.62 -2.24
CA TYR A 44 4.46 -7.74 -2.98
C TYR A 44 3.63 -6.71 -3.74
N LEU A 45 3.84 -5.45 -3.40
CA LEU A 45 3.14 -4.33 -4.03
C LEU A 45 4.15 -3.51 -4.82
N ASP A 46 4.05 -3.55 -6.14
CA ASP A 46 4.92 -2.79 -7.02
C ASP A 46 4.27 -1.45 -7.36
N ILE A 47 5.05 -0.39 -7.27
CA ILE A 47 4.54 0.96 -7.50
C ILE A 47 5.44 1.67 -8.50
N THR A 48 4.82 2.21 -9.54
CA THR A 48 5.51 3.03 -10.55
C THR A 48 4.88 4.41 -10.57
N GLY A 49 5.71 5.43 -10.34
CA GLY A 49 5.32 6.83 -10.44
C GLY A 49 6.22 7.56 -11.39
N ASP A 50 5.67 8.06 -12.50
CA ASP A 50 6.44 8.61 -13.61
C ASP A 50 7.44 7.57 -14.10
N SER A 51 8.75 7.79 -13.91
CA SER A 51 9.78 6.81 -14.28
C SER A 51 10.41 6.16 -13.05
N GLN A 52 9.87 6.40 -11.87
CA GLN A 52 10.42 5.86 -10.63
C GLN A 52 9.67 4.58 -10.25
N GLU A 53 10.41 3.61 -9.72
CA GLU A 53 9.88 2.29 -9.39
C GLU A 53 10.33 1.87 -8.00
N CYS A 54 9.38 1.41 -7.19
CA CYS A 54 9.66 0.87 -5.86
C CYS A 54 8.70 -0.26 -5.58
N ASN A 55 9.02 -1.08 -4.58
CA ASN A 55 8.07 -2.08 -4.13
C ASN A 55 7.98 -2.09 -2.60
N LEU A 56 6.82 -2.46 -2.12
CA LEU A 56 6.57 -2.67 -0.70
C LEU A 56 6.30 -4.15 -0.49
N GLU A 57 6.96 -4.73 0.51
CA GLU A 57 6.78 -6.12 0.90
C GLU A 57 6.12 -6.16 2.27
N PHE A 58 4.93 -6.74 2.34
CA PHE A 58 4.16 -6.87 3.58
C PHE A 58 4.44 -8.25 4.17
N LEU A 59 5.04 -8.28 5.35
CA LEU A 59 5.49 -9.52 5.98
C LEU A 59 4.49 -10.00 7.04
N ALA A 60 4.55 -11.28 7.33
CA ALA A 60 3.61 -11.93 8.25
C ALA A 60 3.66 -11.36 9.67
N ASN A 61 4.79 -10.78 10.08
CA ASN A 61 4.94 -10.19 11.41
C ASN A 61 4.42 -8.76 11.51
N GLY A 62 3.82 -8.24 10.43
CA GLY A 62 3.31 -6.87 10.40
C GLY A 62 4.30 -5.84 9.90
N SER A 63 5.54 -6.24 9.63
CA SER A 63 6.55 -5.34 9.08
C SER A 63 6.28 -5.06 7.62
N VAL A 64 6.62 -3.86 7.17
CA VAL A 64 6.52 -3.46 5.78
C VAL A 64 7.90 -2.97 5.33
N ARG A 65 8.43 -3.58 4.27
CA ARG A 65 9.74 -3.23 3.74
C ARG A 65 9.57 -2.45 2.45
N LEU A 66 10.35 -1.40 2.31
CA LEU A 66 10.40 -0.60 1.08
C LEU A 66 11.70 -0.92 0.36
N CYS A 67 11.60 -1.36 -0.87
CA CYS A 67 12.75 -1.73 -1.69
C CYS A 67 12.72 -0.98 -3.02
N PRO A 68 13.91 -0.63 -3.56
CA PRO A 68 13.96 -0.01 -4.88
C PRO A 68 13.66 -1.04 -5.97
N GLY A 69 13.12 -0.56 -7.09
CA GLY A 69 12.82 -1.41 -8.24
C GLY A 69 11.53 -2.17 -8.10
N LEU A 70 11.27 -3.06 -9.06
CA LEU A 70 10.07 -3.87 -9.08
C LEU A 70 10.37 -5.31 -8.67
N SER A 71 9.39 -5.97 -8.07
CA SER A 71 9.50 -7.39 -7.75
C SER A 71 9.25 -8.23 -9.01
N SER A 72 9.66 -9.50 -8.98
CA SER A 72 9.48 -10.37 -10.14
C SER A 72 8.05 -10.86 -10.30
N ASN A 73 7.34 -11.03 -9.19
CA ASN A 73 5.96 -11.53 -9.19
C ASN A 73 5.10 -10.72 -8.23
N PRO A 74 4.68 -9.52 -8.64
CA PRO A 74 3.88 -8.70 -7.74
C PRO A 74 2.48 -9.27 -7.57
N ASP A 75 1.96 -9.12 -6.36
CA ASP A 75 0.56 -9.44 -6.09
C ASP A 75 -0.35 -8.28 -6.48
N VAL A 76 0.18 -7.06 -6.38
CA VAL A 76 -0.54 -5.83 -6.75
C VAL A 76 0.43 -4.90 -7.45
N THR A 77 -0.05 -4.20 -8.47
CA THR A 77 0.70 -3.11 -9.09
C THR A 77 -0.11 -1.83 -9.01
N VAL A 78 0.58 -0.73 -8.72
CA VAL A 78 0.00 0.62 -8.74
C VAL A 78 0.83 1.46 -9.69
N LYS A 79 0.17 2.06 -10.66
CA LYS A 79 0.83 2.94 -11.64
C LYS A 79 0.14 4.30 -11.62
N GLY A 80 0.92 5.37 -11.67
CA GLY A 80 0.36 6.70 -11.72
C GLY A 80 1.44 7.76 -11.77
N ASP A 81 1.01 9.01 -11.82
CA ASP A 81 1.95 10.11 -11.73
C ASP A 81 2.31 10.39 -10.27
N LEU A 82 3.52 10.87 -10.04
CA LEU A 82 4.02 11.11 -8.69
C LEU A 82 3.16 12.11 -7.92
N ALA A 83 2.66 13.15 -8.59
CA ALA A 83 1.83 14.16 -7.94
C ALA A 83 0.54 13.55 -7.37
N SER A 84 -0.11 12.69 -8.14
CA SER A 84 -1.33 12.02 -7.69
C SER A 84 -1.06 11.04 -6.55
N LEU A 85 0.05 10.31 -6.63
CA LEU A 85 0.45 9.40 -5.55
C LEU A 85 0.74 10.18 -4.27
N ARG A 86 1.47 11.29 -4.39
CA ARG A 86 1.78 12.13 -3.24
C ARG A 86 0.52 12.69 -2.59
N ASP A 87 -0.40 13.18 -3.41
CA ASP A 87 -1.62 13.78 -2.89
C ASP A 87 -2.48 12.73 -2.18
N ALA A 88 -2.59 11.54 -2.74
CA ALA A 88 -3.35 10.45 -2.12
C ALA A 88 -2.76 10.06 -0.76
N VAL A 89 -1.44 9.99 -0.67
CA VAL A 89 -0.74 9.64 0.57
C VAL A 89 -0.87 10.77 1.60
N LEU A 90 -0.64 12.03 1.20
CA LEU A 90 -0.65 13.15 2.12
C LEU A 90 -2.05 13.44 2.67
N GLN A 91 -3.07 13.32 1.84
CA GLN A 91 -4.43 13.57 2.27
C GLN A 91 -4.99 12.43 3.13
N ARG A 92 -4.37 11.26 3.06
CA ARG A 92 -4.80 10.09 3.84
C ARG A 92 -6.29 9.83 3.69
N SER A 93 -6.80 10.07 2.50
CA SER A 93 -8.21 10.05 2.21
C SER A 93 -8.49 9.02 1.12
N SER A 94 -9.40 8.09 1.42
CA SER A 94 -9.86 7.13 0.42
C SER A 94 -10.54 7.86 -0.73
N ARG A 95 -11.13 9.02 -0.47
CA ARG A 95 -11.79 9.83 -1.49
C ARG A 95 -10.79 10.32 -2.53
N ALA A 96 -9.65 10.87 -2.08
CA ALA A 96 -8.61 11.33 -3.00
C ALA A 96 -8.08 10.18 -3.85
N PHE A 97 -7.87 9.03 -3.22
CA PHE A 97 -7.41 7.82 -3.91
C PHE A 97 -8.44 7.36 -4.94
N ASN A 98 -9.70 7.27 -4.54
CA ASN A 98 -10.77 6.81 -5.42
C ASN A 98 -10.99 7.76 -6.60
N GLU A 99 -10.89 9.07 -6.37
CA GLU A 99 -11.00 10.04 -7.44
C GLU A 99 -9.86 9.90 -8.44
N ALA A 100 -8.65 9.67 -7.97
CA ALA A 100 -7.49 9.47 -8.85
C ALA A 100 -7.66 8.20 -9.68
N GLU A 101 -8.19 7.13 -9.10
CA GLU A 101 -8.47 5.91 -9.85
C GLU A 101 -9.55 6.15 -10.91
N ARG A 102 -10.62 6.84 -10.55
CA ARG A 102 -11.72 7.13 -11.47
C ARG A 102 -11.25 7.95 -12.65
N ASP A 103 -10.36 8.90 -12.39
CA ASP A 103 -9.84 9.78 -13.43
C ASP A 103 -8.72 9.15 -14.26
N GLY A 104 -8.32 7.94 -13.92
CA GLY A 104 -7.23 7.25 -14.61
C GLY A 104 -5.84 7.74 -14.23
N ARG A 105 -5.71 8.59 -13.20
CA ARG A 105 -4.41 9.07 -12.72
C ARG A 105 -3.67 8.03 -11.90
N LEU A 106 -4.41 7.11 -11.30
CA LEU A 106 -3.86 5.95 -10.62
C LEU A 106 -4.54 4.70 -11.14
N ILE A 107 -3.75 3.67 -11.41
CA ILE A 107 -4.26 2.37 -11.87
C ILE A 107 -3.76 1.31 -10.89
N VAL A 108 -4.70 0.65 -10.23
CA VAL A 108 -4.40 -0.41 -9.27
C VAL A 108 -4.87 -1.73 -9.87
N THR A 109 -3.95 -2.69 -9.95
CA THR A 109 -4.25 -4.01 -10.50
C THR A 109 -3.84 -5.08 -9.51
N ALA A 110 -4.77 -5.91 -9.10
CA ALA A 110 -4.46 -7.09 -8.28
C ALA A 110 -4.25 -8.28 -9.21
N HIS A 111 -3.12 -8.96 -9.06
CA HIS A 111 -2.72 -10.08 -9.92
C HIS A 111 -3.00 -11.43 -9.28
N THR A 112 -3.17 -11.46 -7.97
CA THR A 112 -3.40 -12.69 -7.20
C THR A 112 -4.56 -12.49 -6.25
N TRP A 113 -5.09 -13.61 -5.74
CA TRP A 113 -6.13 -13.55 -4.71
C TRP A 113 -5.62 -12.80 -3.47
N LYS A 114 -4.38 -13.07 -3.07
CA LYS A 114 -3.76 -12.36 -1.94
C LYS A 114 -3.69 -10.86 -2.19
N GLY A 115 -3.33 -10.47 -3.41
CA GLY A 115 -3.28 -9.07 -3.81
C GLY A 115 -4.62 -8.41 -3.72
N GLN A 116 -5.68 -9.08 -4.16
CA GLN A 116 -7.02 -8.53 -4.07
C GLN A 116 -7.44 -8.29 -2.63
N GLN A 117 -7.15 -9.24 -1.75
CA GLN A 117 -7.43 -9.09 -0.32
C GLN A 117 -6.65 -7.92 0.27
N ALA A 118 -5.40 -7.75 -0.15
CA ALA A 118 -4.56 -6.65 0.33
C ALA A 118 -5.12 -5.30 -0.10
N VAL A 119 -5.56 -5.17 -1.34
CA VAL A 119 -6.16 -3.91 -1.84
C VAL A 119 -7.40 -3.56 -1.04
N GLU A 120 -8.27 -4.52 -0.81
CA GLU A 120 -9.49 -4.30 -0.03
C GLU A 120 -9.15 -3.87 1.40
N LYS A 121 -8.14 -4.50 2.01
CA LYS A 121 -7.74 -4.17 3.36
C LYS A 121 -7.14 -2.77 3.47
N VAL A 122 -6.32 -2.39 2.50
CA VAL A 122 -5.73 -1.04 2.49
C VAL A 122 -6.82 0.02 2.33
N ARG A 123 -7.79 -0.22 1.45
CA ARG A 123 -8.92 0.69 1.28
C ARG A 123 -9.69 0.84 2.59
N GLU A 124 -9.94 -0.27 3.28
CA GLU A 124 -10.62 -0.26 4.56
C GLU A 124 -9.85 0.54 5.61
N LEU A 125 -8.54 0.35 5.69
CA LEU A 125 -7.69 1.09 6.62
C LEU A 125 -7.70 2.59 6.33
N LEU A 126 -7.73 2.97 5.07
CA LEU A 126 -7.77 4.38 4.68
C LEU A 126 -9.15 5.00 4.96
N THR A 127 -10.22 4.22 4.81
CA THR A 127 -11.58 4.73 5.05
C THR A 127 -11.94 4.80 6.53
N SER A 128 -11.25 4.05 7.38
CA SER A 128 -11.54 4.05 8.82
C SER A 128 -11.13 5.35 9.50
N ASN A 129 -10.60 6.27 8.77
CA ASN A 129 -10.17 7.57 9.28
C ASN A 129 -11.08 8.64 8.67
N PRO A 130 -12.08 9.13 9.42
CA PRO A 130 -12.99 10.16 8.92
C PRO A 130 -12.28 11.48 8.68
#